data_e5ae819b913d72fb3d7857bd01bd0c3d
#
_entry.id   e5ae819b913d72fb3d7857bd01bd0c3d
#
_cell.length_a   1.000
_cell.length_b   1.000
_cell.length_c   1.000
_cell.angle_alpha   90.00
_cell.angle_beta   90.00
_cell.angle_gamma   90.00
#
_symmetry.space_group_name_H-M   'P 1'
#
loop_
_entity.id
_entity.type
_entity.pdbx_description
1 polymer ?
#
loop_
_entity_poly.entity_id
_entity_poly.type
_entity_poly.pdbx_seq_one_letter_code
_entity_poly.pdbx_strand_id
1 'polypeptide(L)'
;MRPWPRLTRAIAGDIGRFRTYATELVNQAPDVILVQSNPGLEALQQATRSIPIVFVQVADPVGSGFIASLARPGGNTTGFTNFEPSMGSKWLEFLREISPEMTHGLVLMHPETAANVSMSRAAEAAAVITGIKLAVAGVHNAAEIELAITKFAGEPNGGLIAIPHTVTVVNQGPIIELAARNRLPTIFAFRYSAVAGALMSYGVDADDLYRRAASYVDRILKGTKPSDLPVQAPTKFELAINLKTARALGLTVPPLLLARADDVIE
;
A
#
# COMPACT_ATOMS: atom_id res chain seq x y z
N MET A 1 5.79 -12.94 -34.31
CA MET A 1 5.84 -12.56 -32.87
C MET A 1 5.67 -13.84 -32.08
N ARG A 2 6.65 -14.30 -31.32
CA ARG A 2 6.47 -15.44 -30.41
C ARG A 2 5.56 -14.99 -29.26
N PRO A 3 4.54 -15.78 -28.88
CA PRO A 3 3.75 -15.46 -27.69
C PRO A 3 4.69 -15.48 -26.47
N TRP A 4 4.69 -14.40 -25.70
CA TRP A 4 5.48 -14.27 -24.48
C TRP A 4 5.07 -15.33 -23.47
N PRO A 5 5.97 -16.19 -22.99
CA PRO A 5 5.64 -17.05 -21.85
C PRO A 5 5.48 -16.16 -20.62
N ARG A 6 4.24 -15.86 -20.24
CA ARG A 6 3.93 -15.18 -18.99
C ARG A 6 4.01 -16.19 -17.86
N LEU A 7 5.12 -16.19 -17.12
CA LEU A 7 5.16 -16.87 -15.85
C LEU A 7 4.67 -15.92 -14.77
N THR A 8 3.45 -16.13 -14.29
CA THR A 8 2.90 -15.39 -13.15
C THR A 8 3.05 -16.24 -11.90
N ARG A 9 3.71 -15.71 -10.88
CA ARG A 9 3.74 -16.27 -9.54
C ARG A 9 3.03 -15.30 -8.60
N ALA A 10 1.87 -15.67 -8.11
CA ALA A 10 1.16 -14.93 -7.08
C ALA A 10 1.55 -15.49 -5.70
N ILE A 11 2.06 -14.64 -4.83
CA ILE A 11 2.37 -15.00 -3.45
C ILE A 11 1.31 -14.35 -2.58
N ALA A 12 0.27 -15.11 -2.25
CA ALA A 12 -0.71 -14.69 -1.28
C ALA A 12 -0.22 -15.07 0.13
N GLY A 13 0.29 -14.07 0.86
CA GLY A 13 0.43 -14.17 2.31
C GLY A 13 1.68 -14.89 2.86
N ASP A 14 2.48 -15.56 2.05
CA ASP A 14 3.68 -16.26 2.53
C ASP A 14 4.97 -15.54 2.11
N ILE A 15 5.48 -14.69 3.00
CA ILE A 15 6.71 -13.92 2.77
C ILE A 15 7.93 -14.83 2.57
N GLY A 16 7.98 -15.99 3.21
CA GLY A 16 9.09 -16.96 3.09
C GLY A 16 9.27 -17.50 1.68
N ARG A 17 8.22 -17.51 0.87
CA ARG A 17 8.25 -18.02 -0.51
C ARG A 17 8.81 -17.03 -1.53
N PHE A 18 8.96 -15.74 -1.20
CA PHE A 18 9.51 -14.75 -2.14
C PHE A 18 10.90 -15.15 -2.66
N ARG A 19 11.78 -15.63 -1.77
CA ARG A 19 13.14 -16.06 -2.16
C ARG A 19 13.11 -17.26 -3.10
N THR A 20 12.26 -18.26 -2.81
CA THR A 20 12.10 -19.43 -3.66
C THR A 20 11.64 -19.05 -5.06
N TYR A 21 10.60 -18.22 -5.16
CA TYR A 21 10.06 -17.78 -6.45
C TYR A 21 10.99 -16.82 -7.20
N ALA A 22 11.74 -15.99 -6.49
CA ALA A 22 12.76 -15.15 -7.12
C ALA A 22 13.83 -16.02 -7.78
N THR A 23 14.31 -17.06 -7.08
CA THR A 23 15.29 -18.01 -7.64
C THR A 23 14.71 -18.77 -8.85
N GLU A 24 13.48 -19.26 -8.75
CA GLU A 24 12.82 -19.95 -9.88
C GLU A 24 12.70 -19.05 -11.11
N LEU A 25 12.30 -17.77 -10.93
CA LEU A 25 12.18 -16.80 -12.02
C LEU A 25 13.53 -16.49 -12.66
N VAL A 26 14.56 -16.27 -11.85
CA VAL A 26 15.92 -15.98 -12.33
C VAL A 26 16.49 -17.14 -13.11
N ASN A 27 16.27 -18.39 -12.67
CA ASN A 27 16.73 -19.60 -13.36
C ASN A 27 16.11 -19.80 -14.75
N GLN A 28 14.98 -19.15 -15.04
CA GLN A 28 14.36 -19.16 -16.36
C GLN A 28 14.98 -18.15 -17.32
N ALA A 29 15.95 -17.33 -16.83
CA ALA A 29 16.66 -16.32 -17.59
C ALA A 29 15.74 -15.42 -18.44
N PRO A 30 14.67 -14.78 -17.86
CA PRO A 30 13.82 -13.89 -18.61
C PRO A 30 14.57 -12.61 -19.02
N ASP A 31 14.11 -11.97 -20.09
CA ASP A 31 14.68 -10.70 -20.56
C ASP A 31 14.35 -9.53 -19.61
N VAL A 32 13.28 -9.61 -18.85
CA VAL A 32 12.85 -8.62 -17.85
C VAL A 32 11.90 -9.26 -16.85
N ILE A 33 11.95 -8.82 -15.58
CA ILE A 33 11.03 -9.23 -14.51
C ILE A 33 10.23 -8.02 -14.06
N LEU A 34 8.88 -8.14 -14.06
CA LEU A 34 7.99 -7.20 -13.40
C LEU A 34 7.67 -7.73 -11.98
N VAL A 35 7.88 -6.91 -10.96
CA VAL A 35 7.66 -7.30 -9.56
C VAL A 35 6.81 -6.26 -8.84
N GLN A 36 6.00 -6.73 -7.91
CA GLN A 36 5.21 -5.92 -6.99
C GLN A 36 5.74 -6.07 -5.56
N SER A 37 5.65 -4.98 -4.78
CA SER A 37 5.96 -4.90 -3.34
C SER A 37 7.45 -4.90 -2.97
N ASN A 38 7.74 -4.33 -1.77
CA ASN A 38 9.09 -4.27 -1.22
C ASN A 38 9.70 -5.67 -1.01
N PRO A 39 9.01 -6.65 -0.37
CA PRO A 39 9.58 -7.99 -0.18
C PRO A 39 9.89 -8.72 -1.50
N GLY A 40 9.06 -8.54 -2.53
CA GLY A 40 9.29 -9.12 -3.85
C GLY A 40 10.53 -8.54 -4.53
N LEU A 41 10.69 -7.22 -4.47
CA LEU A 41 11.85 -6.54 -5.04
C LEU A 41 13.14 -6.93 -4.31
N GLU A 42 13.12 -6.96 -2.98
CA GLU A 42 14.26 -7.37 -2.16
C GLU A 42 14.73 -8.78 -2.54
N ALA A 43 13.82 -9.74 -2.62
CA ALA A 43 14.15 -11.11 -2.98
C ALA A 43 14.78 -11.22 -4.37
N LEU A 44 14.27 -10.47 -5.36
CA LEU A 44 14.84 -10.46 -6.71
C LEU A 44 16.20 -9.79 -6.75
N GLN A 45 16.42 -8.70 -6.03
CA GLN A 45 17.74 -8.06 -5.95
C GLN A 45 18.80 -8.92 -5.27
N GLN A 46 18.39 -9.81 -4.35
CA GLN A 46 19.29 -10.82 -3.79
C GLN A 46 19.61 -11.95 -4.80
N ALA A 47 18.65 -12.29 -5.68
CA ALA A 47 18.78 -13.39 -6.62
C ALA A 47 19.51 -13.01 -7.93
N THR A 48 19.41 -11.75 -8.39
CA THR A 48 20.05 -11.31 -9.64
C THR A 48 20.55 -9.86 -9.59
N ARG A 49 21.67 -9.61 -10.29
CA ARG A 49 22.23 -8.26 -10.52
C ARG A 49 22.28 -7.90 -12.00
N SER A 50 21.88 -8.81 -12.89
CA SER A 50 21.99 -8.64 -14.35
C SER A 50 20.64 -8.61 -15.06
N ILE A 51 19.67 -9.41 -14.63
CA ILE A 51 18.34 -9.42 -15.25
C ILE A 51 17.62 -8.11 -14.92
N PRO A 52 17.12 -7.36 -15.91
CA PRO A 52 16.35 -6.14 -15.69
C PRO A 52 15.13 -6.38 -14.80
N ILE A 53 14.92 -5.49 -13.82
CA ILE A 53 13.75 -5.53 -12.91
C ILE A 53 13.00 -4.23 -13.05
N VAL A 54 11.70 -4.33 -13.36
CA VAL A 54 10.74 -3.22 -13.29
C VAL A 54 9.85 -3.46 -12.09
N PHE A 55 9.87 -2.57 -11.11
CA PHE A 55 9.00 -2.69 -9.96
C PHE A 55 7.77 -1.80 -10.05
N VAL A 56 6.68 -2.22 -9.41
CA VAL A 56 5.46 -1.45 -9.15
C VAL A 56 5.07 -1.57 -7.68
N GLN A 57 4.38 -0.58 -7.16
CA GLN A 57 3.89 -0.57 -5.79
C GLN A 57 4.99 -0.87 -4.74
N VAL A 58 6.17 -0.29 -4.95
CA VAL A 58 7.27 -0.29 -3.98
C VAL A 58 7.28 1.05 -3.26
N ALA A 59 7.14 1.01 -1.95
CA ALA A 59 7.15 2.20 -1.12
C ALA A 59 8.59 2.55 -0.71
N ASP A 60 8.92 3.84 -0.78
CA ASP A 60 10.23 4.39 -0.40
C ASP A 60 11.44 3.56 -0.89
N PRO A 61 11.62 3.41 -2.20
CA PRO A 61 12.69 2.56 -2.74
C PRO A 61 14.10 3.11 -2.47
N VAL A 62 14.24 4.41 -2.20
CA VAL A 62 15.51 5.04 -1.83
C VAL A 62 15.82 4.77 -0.36
N GLY A 63 14.90 5.06 0.55
CA GLY A 63 15.06 4.81 1.99
C GLY A 63 15.19 3.32 2.32
N SER A 64 14.60 2.45 1.50
CA SER A 64 14.76 0.98 1.59
C SER A 64 16.08 0.47 0.99
N GLY A 65 16.89 1.34 0.36
CA GLY A 65 18.18 0.96 -0.23
C GLY A 65 18.09 0.17 -1.54
N PHE A 66 16.93 0.11 -2.18
CA PHE A 66 16.74 -0.62 -3.45
C PHE A 66 17.34 0.09 -4.65
N ILE A 67 17.39 1.43 -4.62
CA ILE A 67 17.92 2.28 -5.67
C ILE A 67 18.70 3.45 -5.08
N ALA A 68 19.63 4.02 -5.86
CA ALA A 68 20.46 5.14 -5.41
C ALA A 68 19.65 6.45 -5.31
N SER A 69 18.80 6.74 -6.30
CA SER A 69 17.89 7.88 -6.32
C SER A 69 16.76 7.64 -7.33
N LEU A 70 15.67 8.41 -7.24
CA LEU A 70 14.57 8.32 -8.21
C LEU A 70 15.02 8.71 -9.62
N ALA A 71 15.84 9.76 -9.77
CA ALA A 71 16.31 10.24 -11.06
C ALA A 71 17.34 9.30 -11.71
N ARG A 72 18.17 8.64 -10.91
CA ARG A 72 19.22 7.71 -11.35
C ARG A 72 19.20 6.48 -10.46
N PRO A 73 18.35 5.49 -10.77
CA PRO A 73 18.18 4.32 -9.90
C PRO A 73 19.45 3.49 -9.75
N GLY A 74 20.25 3.41 -10.81
CA GLY A 74 21.47 2.60 -10.85
C GLY A 74 21.18 1.10 -11.03
N GLY A 75 22.21 0.33 -11.34
CA GLY A 75 22.10 -1.13 -11.47
C GLY A 75 21.07 -1.60 -12.51
N ASN A 76 20.41 -2.72 -12.20
CA ASN A 76 19.44 -3.40 -13.06
C ASN A 76 17.97 -3.15 -12.69
N THR A 77 17.68 -2.18 -11.81
CA THR A 77 16.36 -1.98 -11.24
C THR A 77 15.81 -0.59 -11.52
N THR A 78 14.56 -0.50 -11.96
CA THR A 78 13.79 0.75 -12.13
C THR A 78 12.30 0.47 -11.88
N GLY A 79 11.43 1.49 -11.92
CA GLY A 79 9.99 1.25 -11.79
C GLY A 79 9.17 2.43 -11.30
N PHE A 80 8.10 2.10 -10.56
CA PHE A 80 7.07 3.03 -10.13
C PHE A 80 6.80 2.86 -8.63
N THR A 81 7.13 3.89 -7.85
CA THR A 81 6.81 3.92 -6.42
C THR A 81 5.33 4.23 -6.23
N ASN A 82 4.81 3.95 -5.03
CA ASN A 82 3.38 4.12 -4.76
C ASN A 82 3.09 5.08 -3.60
N PHE A 83 3.87 5.04 -2.53
CA PHE A 83 3.56 5.80 -1.34
C PHE A 83 4.74 6.65 -0.89
N GLU A 84 4.39 7.86 -0.44
CA GLU A 84 5.28 8.76 0.27
C GLU A 84 4.93 8.75 1.76
N PRO A 85 5.86 9.13 2.66
CA PRO A 85 5.58 9.20 4.09
C PRO A 85 4.37 10.07 4.45
N SER A 86 4.13 11.15 3.69
CA SER A 86 2.99 12.07 3.83
C SER A 86 1.61 11.41 3.72
N MET A 87 1.53 10.22 3.13
CA MET A 87 0.26 9.47 3.06
C MET A 87 -0.33 9.16 4.44
N GLY A 88 0.53 8.91 5.44
CA GLY A 88 0.07 8.67 6.81
C GLY A 88 -0.75 9.82 7.37
N SER A 89 -0.30 11.05 7.19
CA SER A 89 -1.04 12.25 7.62
C SER A 89 -2.35 12.42 6.84
N LYS A 90 -2.35 12.13 5.52
CA LYS A 90 -3.55 12.23 4.68
C LYS A 90 -4.64 11.25 5.11
N TRP A 91 -4.29 10.01 5.45
CA TRP A 91 -5.27 9.05 5.95
C TRP A 91 -5.92 9.52 7.25
N LEU A 92 -5.15 10.09 8.16
CA LEU A 92 -5.69 10.65 9.41
C LEU A 92 -6.62 11.85 9.15
N GLU A 93 -6.23 12.77 8.23
CA GLU A 93 -7.05 13.91 7.82
C GLU A 93 -8.40 13.44 7.29
N PHE A 94 -8.44 12.46 6.37
CA PHE A 94 -9.69 11.94 5.80
C PHE A 94 -10.58 11.25 6.84
N LEU A 95 -9.99 10.45 7.74
CA LEU A 95 -10.76 9.83 8.84
C LEU A 95 -11.39 10.87 9.74
N ARG A 96 -10.64 11.92 10.07
CA ARG A 96 -11.16 13.00 10.90
C ARG A 96 -12.24 13.82 10.19
N GLU A 97 -12.11 14.04 8.88
CA GLU A 97 -13.08 14.78 8.09
C GLU A 97 -14.43 14.05 8.04
N ILE A 98 -14.42 12.72 7.90
CA ILE A 98 -15.65 11.91 7.87
C ILE A 98 -16.18 11.58 9.27
N SER A 99 -15.33 11.57 10.29
CA SER A 99 -15.67 11.29 11.69
C SER A 99 -15.13 12.38 12.60
N PRO A 100 -15.77 13.59 12.65
CA PRO A 100 -15.27 14.74 13.42
C PRO A 100 -15.18 14.49 14.93
N GLU A 101 -15.99 13.57 15.45
CA GLU A 101 -16.00 13.16 16.85
C GLU A 101 -14.83 12.23 17.22
N MET A 102 -13.97 11.86 16.25
CA MET A 102 -12.84 10.97 16.50
C MET A 102 -11.83 11.61 17.46
N THR A 103 -11.56 10.93 18.58
CA THR A 103 -10.62 11.37 19.62
C THR A 103 -9.36 10.53 19.66
N HIS A 104 -9.40 9.33 19.12
CA HIS A 104 -8.26 8.41 19.09
C HIS A 104 -8.26 7.56 17.82
N GLY A 105 -7.09 7.03 17.45
CA GLY A 105 -6.91 6.22 16.26
C GLY A 105 -5.97 5.05 16.49
N LEU A 106 -6.16 3.98 15.72
CA LEU A 106 -5.26 2.84 15.63
C LEU A 106 -4.60 2.81 14.25
N VAL A 107 -3.27 2.70 14.22
CA VAL A 107 -2.51 2.42 13.01
C VAL A 107 -2.04 0.98 13.05
N LEU A 108 -2.45 0.17 12.07
CA LEU A 108 -1.89 -1.15 11.82
C LEU A 108 -0.75 -1.03 10.81
N MET A 109 0.45 -1.51 11.14
CA MET A 109 1.63 -1.40 10.30
C MET A 109 2.58 -2.59 10.50
N HIS A 110 3.46 -2.86 9.53
CA HIS A 110 4.52 -3.85 9.69
C HIS A 110 5.79 -3.17 10.24
N PRO A 111 6.29 -3.55 11.43
CA PRO A 111 7.28 -2.75 12.16
C PRO A 111 8.68 -2.77 11.54
N GLU A 112 9.06 -3.82 10.82
CA GLU A 112 10.37 -3.93 10.17
C GLU A 112 10.41 -3.31 8.77
N THR A 113 9.26 -2.80 8.24
CA THR A 113 9.22 -2.15 6.93
C THR A 113 9.44 -0.65 7.08
N ALA A 114 10.58 -0.13 6.66
CA ALA A 114 10.98 1.27 6.80
C ALA A 114 9.91 2.24 6.27
N ALA A 115 9.30 1.95 5.12
CA ALA A 115 8.22 2.76 4.55
C ALA A 115 6.98 2.79 5.48
N ASN A 116 6.60 1.66 6.09
CA ASN A 116 5.48 1.61 7.06
C ASN A 116 5.77 2.46 8.30
N VAL A 117 7.00 2.36 8.82
CA VAL A 117 7.46 3.19 9.95
C VAL A 117 7.40 4.68 9.60
N SER A 118 7.85 5.08 8.41
CA SER A 118 7.82 6.47 7.95
C SER A 118 6.40 7.01 7.81
N MET A 119 5.48 6.24 7.23
CA MET A 119 4.07 6.60 7.11
C MET A 119 3.38 6.69 8.48
N SER A 120 3.67 5.75 9.39
CA SER A 120 3.16 5.77 10.76
C SER A 120 3.61 7.04 11.50
N ARG A 121 4.89 7.40 11.43
CA ARG A 121 5.42 8.63 12.04
C ARG A 121 4.76 9.90 11.48
N ALA A 122 4.47 9.93 10.18
CA ALA A 122 3.74 11.05 9.60
C ALA A 122 2.30 11.16 10.14
N ALA A 123 1.62 10.03 10.33
CA ALA A 123 0.30 9.99 10.97
C ALA A 123 0.39 10.45 12.44
N GLU A 124 1.40 9.99 13.20
CA GLU A 124 1.63 10.42 14.60
C GLU A 124 1.89 11.92 14.70
N ALA A 125 2.70 12.47 13.79
CA ALA A 125 2.96 13.92 13.75
C ALA A 125 1.68 14.72 13.47
N ALA A 126 0.84 14.28 12.57
CA ALA A 126 -0.46 14.89 12.28
C ALA A 126 -1.43 14.75 13.48
N ALA A 127 -1.38 13.62 14.19
CA ALA A 127 -2.19 13.37 15.37
C ALA A 127 -1.89 14.36 16.50
N VAL A 128 -0.60 14.67 16.73
CA VAL A 128 -0.19 15.70 17.71
C VAL A 128 -0.81 17.06 17.39
N ILE A 129 -0.78 17.46 16.11
CA ILE A 129 -1.32 18.76 15.65
C ILE A 129 -2.84 18.82 15.85
N THR A 130 -3.52 17.68 15.65
CA THR A 130 -4.98 17.60 15.69
C THR A 130 -5.56 17.23 17.05
N GLY A 131 -4.70 16.92 18.03
CA GLY A 131 -5.12 16.50 19.39
C GLY A 131 -5.67 15.07 19.46
N ILE A 132 -5.47 14.26 18.41
CA ILE A 132 -5.91 12.87 18.37
C ILE A 132 -4.87 11.99 19.07
N LYS A 133 -5.32 11.07 19.93
CA LYS A 133 -4.44 10.06 20.54
C LYS A 133 -4.26 8.91 19.55
N LEU A 134 -3.06 8.75 18.98
CA LEU A 134 -2.80 7.69 18.01
C LEU A 134 -2.03 6.53 18.68
N ALA A 135 -2.59 5.33 18.59
CA ALA A 135 -1.93 4.08 18.95
C ALA A 135 -1.35 3.44 17.68
N VAL A 136 -0.12 2.95 17.75
CA VAL A 136 0.51 2.23 16.65
C VAL A 136 0.68 0.77 17.06
N ALA A 137 0.16 -0.15 16.25
CA ALA A 137 0.31 -1.59 16.43
C ALA A 137 1.17 -2.16 15.30
N GLY A 138 2.35 -2.67 15.67
CA GLY A 138 3.17 -3.50 14.79
C GLY A 138 2.54 -4.89 14.69
N VAL A 139 2.25 -5.35 13.47
CA VAL A 139 1.56 -6.62 13.23
C VAL A 139 2.29 -7.46 12.18
N HIS A 140 2.42 -8.78 12.44
CA HIS A 140 3.08 -9.74 11.57
C HIS A 140 2.12 -10.80 11.03
N ASN A 141 0.93 -10.96 11.64
CA ASN A 141 -0.03 -12.00 11.31
C ASN A 141 -1.46 -11.63 11.71
N ALA A 142 -2.42 -12.47 11.34
CA ALA A 142 -3.85 -12.27 11.60
C ALA A 142 -4.18 -12.20 13.10
N ALA A 143 -3.52 -13.00 13.93
CA ALA A 143 -3.79 -13.03 15.37
C ALA A 143 -3.38 -11.73 16.06
N GLU A 144 -2.24 -11.15 15.67
CA GLU A 144 -1.79 -9.86 16.18
C GLU A 144 -2.70 -8.71 15.72
N ILE A 145 -3.22 -8.76 14.48
CA ILE A 145 -4.21 -7.83 13.97
C ILE A 145 -5.49 -7.88 14.81
N GLU A 146 -6.05 -9.08 15.03
CA GLU A 146 -7.25 -9.28 15.82
C GLU A 146 -7.07 -8.76 17.26
N LEU A 147 -5.96 -9.11 17.90
CA LEU A 147 -5.62 -8.64 19.25
C LEU A 147 -5.54 -7.12 19.32
N ALA A 148 -4.84 -6.47 18.35
CA ALA A 148 -4.68 -5.02 18.30
C ALA A 148 -6.02 -4.31 18.15
N ILE A 149 -6.88 -4.75 17.23
CA ILE A 149 -8.20 -4.15 17.01
C ILE A 149 -9.11 -4.37 18.22
N THR A 150 -9.16 -5.58 18.76
CA THR A 150 -10.01 -5.91 19.93
C THR A 150 -9.62 -5.10 21.15
N LYS A 151 -8.32 -4.95 21.42
CA LYS A 151 -7.82 -4.14 22.53
C LYS A 151 -8.14 -2.65 22.35
N PHE A 152 -8.06 -2.15 21.11
CA PHE A 152 -8.32 -0.74 20.80
C PHE A 152 -9.81 -0.40 20.86
N ALA A 153 -10.69 -1.31 20.48
CA ALA A 153 -12.12 -1.08 20.31
C ALA A 153 -12.92 -0.86 21.61
N GLY A 154 -12.26 -0.86 22.77
CA GLY A 154 -12.90 -0.68 24.07
C GLY A 154 -13.44 0.75 24.34
N GLU A 155 -12.99 1.75 23.57
CA GLU A 155 -13.39 3.14 23.72
C GLU A 155 -14.16 3.64 22.49
N PRO A 156 -15.22 4.47 22.66
CA PRO A 156 -15.98 5.05 21.55
C PRO A 156 -15.18 6.12 20.83
N ASN A 157 -15.60 6.49 19.60
CA ASN A 157 -14.98 7.53 18.78
C ASN A 157 -13.54 7.21 18.32
N GLY A 158 -13.26 5.94 18.09
CA GLY A 158 -12.01 5.49 17.47
C GLY A 158 -12.06 5.52 15.95
N GLY A 159 -10.87 5.48 15.31
CA GLY A 159 -10.70 5.27 13.87
C GLY A 159 -9.53 4.34 13.59
N LEU A 160 -9.49 3.70 12.42
CA LEU A 160 -8.47 2.73 12.06
C LEU A 160 -7.83 3.04 10.71
N ILE A 161 -6.50 3.12 10.70
CA ILE A 161 -5.66 3.25 9.51
C ILE A 161 -4.95 1.92 9.29
N ALA A 162 -5.16 1.28 8.14
CA ALA A 162 -4.43 0.08 7.75
C ALA A 162 -3.34 0.46 6.74
N ILE A 163 -2.10 0.62 7.20
CA ILE A 163 -0.96 0.91 6.32
C ILE A 163 -0.70 -0.30 5.42
N PRO A 164 -0.53 -0.10 4.08
CA PRO A 164 -0.39 -1.19 3.15
C PRO A 164 0.92 -1.97 3.37
N HIS A 165 0.76 -3.23 3.61
CA HIS A 165 1.81 -4.27 3.64
C HIS A 165 1.17 -5.60 3.27
N THR A 166 1.96 -6.60 2.85
CA THR A 166 1.43 -7.93 2.52
C THR A 166 0.52 -8.47 3.64
N VAL A 167 0.93 -8.31 4.90
CA VAL A 167 0.16 -8.78 6.07
C VAL A 167 -1.21 -8.10 6.17
N THR A 168 -1.28 -6.77 6.04
CA THR A 168 -2.55 -6.03 6.13
C THR A 168 -3.43 -6.23 4.89
N VAL A 169 -2.82 -6.39 3.71
CA VAL A 169 -3.52 -6.62 2.44
C VAL A 169 -4.19 -7.99 2.41
N VAL A 170 -3.47 -9.06 2.78
CA VAL A 170 -4.07 -10.42 2.77
C VAL A 170 -5.11 -10.61 3.87
N ASN A 171 -5.02 -9.85 4.95
CA ASN A 171 -5.97 -9.88 6.07
C ASN A 171 -7.01 -8.75 6.00
N GLN A 172 -7.17 -8.06 4.85
CA GLN A 172 -8.10 -6.93 4.76
C GLN A 172 -9.55 -7.32 5.09
N GLY A 173 -10.03 -8.49 4.66
CA GLY A 173 -11.38 -8.97 4.97
C GLY A 173 -11.62 -9.07 6.47
N PRO A 174 -10.82 -9.84 7.23
CA PRO A 174 -10.86 -9.87 8.70
C PRO A 174 -10.75 -8.48 9.36
N ILE A 175 -9.87 -7.60 8.87
CA ILE A 175 -9.76 -6.22 9.41
C ILE A 175 -11.07 -5.46 9.23
N ILE A 176 -11.66 -5.50 8.02
CA ILE A 176 -12.93 -4.83 7.71
C ILE A 176 -14.05 -5.37 8.59
N GLU A 177 -14.16 -6.71 8.75
CA GLU A 177 -15.18 -7.33 9.60
C GLU A 177 -15.04 -6.95 11.08
N LEU A 178 -13.82 -6.99 11.63
CA LEU A 178 -13.56 -6.60 13.01
C LEU A 178 -13.86 -5.11 13.22
N ALA A 179 -13.47 -4.25 12.30
CA ALA A 179 -13.75 -2.83 12.36
C ALA A 179 -15.27 -2.56 12.31
N ALA A 180 -16.02 -3.24 11.43
CA ALA A 180 -17.47 -3.10 11.33
C ALA A 180 -18.18 -3.53 12.62
N ARG A 181 -17.79 -4.68 13.20
CA ARG A 181 -18.34 -5.16 14.50
C ARG A 181 -18.12 -4.17 15.63
N ASN A 182 -16.99 -3.45 15.61
CA ASN A 182 -16.61 -2.49 16.63
C ASN A 182 -16.94 -1.04 16.26
N ARG A 183 -17.67 -0.83 15.16
CA ARG A 183 -18.08 0.50 14.66
C ARG A 183 -16.89 1.46 14.46
N LEU A 184 -15.75 0.95 14.01
CA LEU A 184 -14.56 1.73 13.74
C LEU A 184 -14.55 2.21 12.29
N PRO A 185 -14.62 3.51 12.01
CA PRO A 185 -14.30 4.08 10.70
C PRO A 185 -12.91 3.63 10.24
N THR A 186 -12.82 3.14 9.00
CA THR A 186 -11.56 2.60 8.46
C THR A 186 -11.11 3.32 7.21
N ILE A 187 -9.79 3.49 7.06
CA ILE A 187 -9.17 3.90 5.81
C ILE A 187 -8.06 2.95 5.40
N PHE A 188 -8.04 2.63 4.11
CA PHE A 188 -7.04 1.78 3.45
C PHE A 188 -6.39 2.53 2.31
N ALA A 189 -5.33 1.96 1.73
CA ALA A 189 -4.62 2.59 0.62
C ALA A 189 -5.26 2.29 -0.75
N PHE A 190 -5.99 1.21 -0.90
CA PHE A 190 -6.43 0.73 -2.22
C PHE A 190 -7.95 0.70 -2.36
N ARG A 191 -8.45 1.14 -3.53
CA ARG A 191 -9.87 1.21 -3.89
C ARG A 191 -10.62 -0.11 -3.64
N TYR A 192 -10.00 -1.25 -3.93
CA TYR A 192 -10.63 -2.56 -3.72
C TYR A 192 -11.01 -2.84 -2.26
N SER A 193 -10.34 -2.19 -1.29
CA SER A 193 -10.72 -2.31 0.12
C SER A 193 -12.03 -1.59 0.43
N ALA A 194 -12.26 -0.41 -0.17
CA ALA A 194 -13.52 0.30 -0.05
C ALA A 194 -14.67 -0.51 -0.72
N VAL A 195 -14.41 -1.12 -1.87
CA VAL A 195 -15.35 -2.04 -2.54
C VAL A 195 -15.67 -3.24 -1.66
N ALA A 196 -14.67 -3.78 -0.94
CA ALA A 196 -14.85 -4.91 -0.02
C ALA A 196 -15.56 -4.54 1.30
N GLY A 197 -15.89 -3.26 1.54
CA GLY A 197 -16.65 -2.83 2.71
C GLY A 197 -15.90 -1.93 3.70
N ALA A 198 -14.64 -1.55 3.45
CA ALA A 198 -14.01 -0.50 4.24
C ALA A 198 -14.75 0.84 4.03
N LEU A 199 -14.71 1.74 5.02
CA LEU A 199 -15.37 3.03 4.89
C LEU A 199 -14.79 3.87 3.78
N MET A 200 -13.46 3.93 3.70
CA MET A 200 -12.75 4.72 2.68
C MET A 200 -11.48 4.04 2.24
N SER A 201 -11.02 4.45 1.07
CA SER A 201 -9.64 4.26 0.65
C SER A 201 -9.09 5.55 0.01
N TYR A 202 -7.82 5.82 0.26
CA TYR A 202 -7.09 6.87 -0.42
C TYR A 202 -5.68 6.39 -0.75
N GLY A 203 -5.35 6.37 -2.02
CA GLY A 203 -4.05 5.92 -2.49
C GLY A 203 -3.89 6.04 -4.00
N VAL A 204 -2.88 5.38 -4.51
CA VAL A 204 -2.53 5.46 -5.93
C VAL A 204 -3.47 4.62 -6.79
N ASP A 205 -3.74 5.11 -8.00
CA ASP A 205 -4.36 4.31 -9.05
C ASP A 205 -3.39 3.19 -9.46
N ALA A 206 -3.65 1.99 -8.93
CA ALA A 206 -2.79 0.83 -9.17
C ALA A 206 -2.76 0.44 -10.65
N ASP A 207 -3.89 0.54 -11.35
CA ASP A 207 -3.99 0.18 -12.77
C ASP A 207 -3.16 1.13 -13.63
N ASP A 208 -3.08 2.42 -13.26
CA ASP A 208 -2.20 3.38 -13.93
C ASP A 208 -0.73 3.01 -13.76
N LEU A 209 -0.31 2.62 -12.56
CA LEU A 209 1.07 2.18 -12.32
C LEU A 209 1.44 0.98 -13.19
N TYR A 210 0.58 -0.04 -13.29
CA TYR A 210 0.84 -1.21 -14.14
C TYR A 210 0.87 -0.86 -15.61
N ARG A 211 -0.03 0.01 -16.07
CA ARG A 211 -0.10 0.48 -17.46
C ARG A 211 1.18 1.23 -17.85
N ARG A 212 1.68 2.08 -16.95
CA ARG A 212 2.93 2.82 -17.14
C ARG A 212 4.14 1.87 -17.07
N ALA A 213 4.15 0.88 -16.18
CA ALA A 213 5.22 -0.11 -16.08
C ALA A 213 5.36 -0.93 -17.37
N ALA A 214 4.27 -1.23 -18.07
CA ALA A 214 4.32 -1.90 -19.37
C ALA A 214 5.16 -1.13 -20.41
N SER A 215 5.14 0.22 -20.36
CA SER A 215 5.96 1.04 -21.25
C SER A 215 7.46 0.92 -20.92
N TYR A 216 7.82 0.74 -19.65
CA TYR A 216 9.21 0.53 -19.23
C TYR A 216 9.71 -0.85 -19.63
N VAL A 217 8.86 -1.88 -19.47
CA VAL A 217 9.15 -3.22 -19.95
C VAL A 217 9.43 -3.20 -21.46
N ASP A 218 8.57 -2.57 -22.27
CA ASP A 218 8.75 -2.44 -23.74
C ASP A 218 10.07 -1.75 -24.10
N ARG A 219 10.42 -0.65 -23.42
CA ARG A 219 11.68 0.07 -23.65
C ARG A 219 12.92 -0.78 -23.31
N ILE A 220 12.87 -1.53 -22.21
CA ILE A 220 13.96 -2.43 -21.80
C ILE A 220 14.12 -3.56 -22.82
N LEU A 221 13.04 -4.14 -23.30
CA LEU A 221 13.07 -5.16 -24.35
C LEU A 221 13.60 -4.65 -25.69
N LYS A 222 13.54 -3.33 -25.92
CA LYS A 222 14.13 -2.63 -27.07
C LYS A 222 15.57 -2.17 -26.81
N GLY A 223 16.17 -2.54 -25.66
CA GLY A 223 17.58 -2.33 -25.35
C GLY A 223 17.87 -1.11 -24.45
N THR A 224 16.86 -0.40 -23.93
CA THR A 224 17.10 0.66 -22.95
C THR A 224 17.54 0.03 -21.62
N LYS A 225 18.59 0.57 -20.99
CA LYS A 225 19.03 0.05 -19.69
C LYS A 225 18.10 0.53 -18.55
N PRO A 226 17.81 -0.30 -17.53
CA PRO A 226 17.05 0.14 -16.36
C PRO A 226 17.64 1.37 -15.68
N SER A 227 18.97 1.50 -15.62
CA SER A 227 19.68 2.66 -15.05
C SER A 227 19.39 3.99 -15.74
N ASP A 228 18.96 3.96 -17.01
CA ASP A 228 18.64 5.13 -17.81
C ASP A 228 17.16 5.51 -17.73
N LEU A 229 16.37 4.73 -17.00
CA LEU A 229 14.94 4.94 -16.77
C LEU A 229 14.71 5.46 -15.35
N PRO A 230 14.36 6.74 -15.15
CA PRO A 230 14.06 7.27 -13.82
C PRO A 230 12.92 6.52 -13.16
N VAL A 231 13.01 6.28 -11.86
CA VAL A 231 11.88 5.81 -11.07
C VAL A 231 10.85 6.93 -10.97
N GLN A 232 9.59 6.60 -11.23
CA GLN A 232 8.52 7.58 -11.24
C GLN A 232 7.65 7.48 -9.99
N ALA A 233 7.36 8.63 -9.39
CA ALA A 233 6.35 8.75 -8.37
C ALA A 233 4.94 8.69 -8.99
N PRO A 234 3.90 8.32 -8.22
CA PRO A 234 2.54 8.38 -8.68
C PRO A 234 2.12 9.82 -8.93
N THR A 235 1.36 10.02 -10.00
CA THR A 235 0.77 11.32 -10.36
C THR A 235 -0.73 11.33 -10.19
N LYS A 236 -1.34 10.17 -9.94
CA LYS A 236 -2.77 10.00 -9.80
C LYS A 236 -3.09 9.27 -8.50
N PHE A 237 -3.91 9.91 -7.68
CA PHE A 237 -4.44 9.36 -6.44
C PHE A 237 -5.95 9.26 -6.56
N GLU A 238 -6.54 8.30 -5.87
CA GLU A 238 -7.97 8.03 -5.87
C GLU A 238 -8.50 8.03 -4.43
N LEU A 239 -9.56 8.79 -4.20
CA LEU A 239 -10.37 8.72 -2.99
C LEU A 239 -11.65 7.95 -3.31
N ALA A 240 -11.84 6.79 -2.68
CA ALA A 240 -13.10 6.06 -2.75
C ALA A 240 -13.79 6.05 -1.38
N ILE A 241 -15.12 6.25 -1.39
CA ILE A 241 -15.96 6.30 -0.19
C ILE A 241 -17.11 5.31 -0.33
N ASN A 242 -17.29 4.45 0.67
CA ASN A 242 -18.39 3.50 0.72
C ASN A 242 -19.55 4.07 1.56
N LEU A 243 -20.60 4.54 0.87
CA LEU A 243 -21.79 5.11 1.51
C LEU A 243 -22.61 4.09 2.28
N LYS A 244 -22.58 2.82 1.87
CA LYS A 244 -23.25 1.75 2.61
C LYS A 244 -22.60 1.56 3.99
N THR A 245 -21.28 1.54 4.03
CA THR A 245 -20.52 1.45 5.27
C THR A 245 -20.66 2.72 6.11
N ALA A 246 -20.63 3.91 5.51
CA ALA A 246 -20.88 5.17 6.21
C ALA A 246 -22.25 5.15 6.93
N ARG A 247 -23.29 4.76 6.21
CA ARG A 247 -24.66 4.61 6.79
C ARG A 247 -24.71 3.59 7.93
N ALA A 248 -24.04 2.45 7.76
CA ALA A 248 -24.01 1.40 8.81
C ALA A 248 -23.27 1.88 10.07
N LEU A 249 -22.29 2.76 9.93
CA LEU A 249 -21.58 3.39 11.05
C LEU A 249 -22.32 4.60 11.65
N GLY A 250 -23.44 5.04 11.05
CA GLY A 250 -24.15 6.25 11.45
C GLY A 250 -23.45 7.55 11.08
N LEU A 251 -22.54 7.51 10.11
CA LEU A 251 -21.76 8.67 9.67
C LEU A 251 -22.44 9.39 8.51
N THR A 252 -22.44 10.72 8.58
CA THR A 252 -22.85 11.58 7.47
C THR A 252 -21.61 12.04 6.73
N VAL A 253 -21.48 11.66 5.46
CA VAL A 253 -20.32 12.07 4.64
C VAL A 253 -20.46 13.55 4.27
N PRO A 254 -19.50 14.41 4.62
CA PRO A 254 -19.54 15.83 4.28
C PRO A 254 -19.62 16.04 2.75
N PRO A 255 -20.46 17.01 2.27
CA PRO A 255 -20.58 17.28 0.83
C PRO A 255 -19.27 17.62 0.14
N LEU A 256 -18.37 18.33 0.83
CA LEU A 256 -17.04 18.66 0.30
C LEU A 256 -16.16 17.42 0.13
N LEU A 257 -16.28 16.42 1.03
CA LEU A 257 -15.55 15.18 0.91
C LEU A 257 -16.09 14.32 -0.24
N LEU A 258 -17.43 14.27 -0.40
CA LEU A 258 -18.07 13.61 -1.55
C LEU A 258 -17.66 14.24 -2.89
N ALA A 259 -17.57 15.56 -2.96
CA ALA A 259 -17.15 16.25 -4.17
C ALA A 259 -15.67 16.00 -4.56
N ARG A 260 -14.86 15.54 -3.61
CA ARG A 260 -13.45 15.15 -3.80
C ARG A 260 -13.28 13.68 -4.09
N ALA A 261 -14.31 12.88 -3.88
CA ALA A 261 -14.24 11.44 -4.13
C ALA A 261 -14.21 11.15 -5.64
N ASP A 262 -13.26 10.33 -6.05
CA ASP A 262 -13.15 9.81 -7.42
C ASP A 262 -14.15 8.67 -7.66
N ASP A 263 -14.51 7.95 -6.57
CA ASP A 263 -15.48 6.85 -6.60
C ASP A 263 -16.35 6.84 -5.35
N VAL A 264 -17.65 6.68 -5.54
CA VAL A 264 -18.66 6.60 -4.49
C VAL A 264 -19.39 5.27 -4.62
N ILE A 265 -19.19 4.39 -3.65
CA ILE A 265 -19.74 3.03 -3.62
C ILE A 265 -21.05 3.05 -2.86
N GLU A 266 -22.16 2.68 -3.53
CA GLU A 266 -23.53 2.65 -2.99
C GLU A 266 -23.99 1.24 -2.61
#